data_6ec54bdd62e6eec06f5cbb2583ff3cb7
#
_entry.id   6ec54bdd62e6eec06f5cbb2583ff3cb7
#
_cell.length_a   1.000
_cell.length_b   1.000
_cell.length_c   1.000
_cell.angle_alpha   90.00
_cell.angle_beta   90.00
_cell.angle_gamma   90.00
#
_symmetry.space_group_name_H-M   'P 1'
#
loop_
_entity.id
_entity.type
_entity.pdbx_description
1 polymer ?
#
loop_
_entity_poly.entity_id
_entity_poly.type
_entity_poly.pdbx_seq_one_letter_code
_entity_poly.pdbx_strand_id
1 'polypeptide(L)'
;RQRGQFQVAAGFGSVTDALDTISVSYETARTALDTGMLHAMDSIVFYDEMQIPPFDEQTYPFTIDTAVTAAVKNTDTAELDTALDHFFEAIRPYECDQIHRHLSHLSDALQRFEHANDLGTLYTENDLNSQPRLLSEYREQFRNRCHSDIQALSEIKLHNHSKDALISQVQDLVSENIYNANLSVIMIAEQVGLSVNYL
;
A
#
# COMPACT_ATOMS: atom_id res chain seq x y z
N ARG A 1 25.99 2.78 32.67
CA ARG A 1 24.70 2.12 32.97
C ARG A 1 23.65 2.85 32.13
N GLN A 2 23.26 2.31 30.97
CA GLN A 2 22.06 2.74 30.23
C GLN A 2 20.87 2.41 31.14
N ARG A 3 20.15 3.42 31.59
CA ARG A 3 18.82 3.25 32.19
C ARG A 3 17.92 2.81 31.06
N GLY A 4 17.48 1.54 31.06
CA GLY A 4 16.44 1.07 30.18
C GLY A 4 15.20 1.95 30.43
N GLN A 5 14.75 2.68 29.41
CA GLN A 5 13.44 3.32 29.44
C GLN A 5 12.41 2.19 29.26
N PHE A 6 11.61 1.98 30.29
CA PHE A 6 10.44 1.08 30.18
C PHE A 6 9.32 1.89 29.55
N GLN A 7 8.72 1.34 28.50
CA GLN A 7 7.49 1.86 27.91
C GLN A 7 6.32 1.23 28.64
N VAL A 8 5.34 2.02 29.02
CA VAL A 8 4.15 1.59 29.75
C VAL A 8 2.90 2.05 29.04
N ALA A 9 2.03 1.09 28.68
CA ALA A 9 0.70 1.38 28.19
C ALA A 9 -0.35 0.90 29.21
N ALA A 10 -1.44 1.63 29.36
CA ALA A 10 -2.56 1.26 30.21
C ALA A 10 -3.89 1.65 29.56
N GLY A 11 -4.83 0.71 29.53
CA GLY A 11 -6.21 0.95 29.13
C GLY A 11 -7.15 0.89 30.33
N PHE A 12 -8.05 1.85 30.45
CA PHE A 12 -9.10 1.89 31.46
C PHE A 12 -10.45 1.70 30.79
N GLY A 13 -11.18 0.67 31.24
CA GLY A 13 -12.52 0.37 30.76
C GLY A 13 -13.60 1.24 31.38
N SER A 14 -14.82 1.09 30.89
CA SER A 14 -15.99 1.76 31.42
C SER A 14 -16.25 1.35 32.87
N VAL A 15 -16.66 2.33 33.68
CA VAL A 15 -17.01 2.08 35.10
C VAL A 15 -18.28 1.26 35.17
N THR A 16 -18.31 0.26 36.05
CA THR A 16 -19.47 -0.59 36.30
C THR A 16 -19.78 -0.72 37.77
N ASP A 17 -21.06 -0.70 38.10
CA ASP A 17 -21.59 -0.87 39.49
C ASP A 17 -22.08 -2.29 39.76
N ALA A 18 -22.09 -3.18 38.77
CA ALA A 18 -22.63 -4.51 38.87
C ALA A 18 -21.61 -5.59 38.50
N LEU A 19 -21.60 -6.71 39.26
CA LEU A 19 -20.65 -7.80 39.04
C LEU A 19 -20.84 -8.52 37.69
N ASP A 20 -22.06 -8.56 37.19
CA ASP A 20 -22.41 -9.19 35.89
C ASP A 20 -21.90 -8.38 34.68
N THR A 21 -21.56 -7.12 34.87
CA THR A 21 -20.99 -6.23 33.83
C THR A 21 -19.47 -6.03 33.89
N ILE A 22 -18.77 -6.74 34.79
CA ILE A 22 -17.31 -6.69 34.88
C ILE A 22 -16.64 -7.11 33.56
N SER A 23 -17.23 -8.08 32.85
CA SER A 23 -16.72 -8.50 31.53
C SER A 23 -16.71 -7.34 30.53
N VAL A 24 -17.74 -6.50 30.55
CA VAL A 24 -17.82 -5.31 29.66
C VAL A 24 -16.72 -4.31 30.03
N SER A 25 -16.49 -4.06 31.32
CA SER A 25 -15.40 -3.18 31.77
C SER A 25 -14.03 -3.71 31.33
N TYR A 26 -13.81 -5.02 31.40
CA TYR A 26 -12.59 -5.65 30.95
C TYR A 26 -12.39 -5.52 29.41
N GLU A 27 -13.44 -5.83 28.62
CA GLU A 27 -13.38 -5.72 27.16
C GLU A 27 -13.11 -4.27 26.72
N THR A 28 -13.78 -3.29 27.32
CA THR A 28 -13.54 -1.88 27.02
C THR A 28 -12.14 -1.42 27.44
N ALA A 29 -11.60 -1.91 28.58
CA ALA A 29 -10.23 -1.64 28.98
C ALA A 29 -9.22 -2.21 27.98
N ARG A 30 -9.47 -3.42 27.49
CA ARG A 30 -8.64 -4.04 26.45
C ARG A 30 -8.66 -3.24 25.16
N THR A 31 -9.85 -2.86 24.68
CA THR A 31 -10.01 -2.02 23.49
C THR A 31 -9.24 -0.69 23.63
N ALA A 32 -9.34 -0.04 24.80
CA ALA A 32 -8.60 1.19 25.08
C ALA A 32 -7.08 0.98 25.06
N LEU A 33 -6.59 -0.12 25.64
CA LEU A 33 -5.18 -0.48 25.63
C LEU A 33 -4.67 -0.73 24.22
N ASP A 34 -5.34 -1.61 23.47
CA ASP A 34 -4.92 -2.02 22.11
C ASP A 34 -4.93 -0.81 21.16
N THR A 35 -5.97 0.03 21.23
CA THR A 35 -6.05 1.27 20.43
C THR A 35 -4.97 2.29 20.84
N GLY A 36 -4.75 2.43 22.15
CA GLY A 36 -3.67 3.31 22.65
C GLY A 36 -2.29 2.89 22.18
N MET A 37 -1.98 1.60 22.25
CA MET A 37 -0.70 1.05 21.79
C MET A 37 -0.48 1.23 20.29
N LEU A 38 -1.54 1.23 19.50
CA LEU A 38 -1.45 1.47 18.07
C LEU A 38 -1.03 2.92 17.73
N HIS A 39 -1.40 3.87 18.59
CA HIS A 39 -1.08 5.29 18.41
C HIS A 39 0.25 5.71 19.05
N ALA A 40 0.58 5.15 20.20
CA ALA A 40 1.82 5.45 20.92
C ALA A 40 2.21 4.31 21.87
N MET A 41 3.51 4.00 21.90
CA MET A 41 4.03 2.94 22.80
C MET A 41 3.82 3.26 24.29
N ASP A 42 3.89 4.53 24.67
CA ASP A 42 3.60 5.01 26.04
C ASP A 42 2.22 5.71 26.01
N SER A 43 1.16 4.97 26.35
CA SER A 43 -0.19 5.50 26.33
C SER A 43 -0.99 5.13 27.56
N ILE A 44 -1.76 6.08 28.07
CA ILE A 44 -2.80 5.87 29.08
C ILE A 44 -4.11 6.32 28.46
N VAL A 45 -5.02 5.37 28.23
CA VAL A 45 -6.28 5.61 27.49
C VAL A 45 -7.47 5.19 28.34
N PHE A 46 -8.47 6.06 28.44
CA PHE A 46 -9.76 5.79 29.07
C PHE A 46 -10.79 5.56 27.98
N TYR A 47 -11.47 4.40 28.01
CA TYR A 47 -12.45 4.04 26.99
C TYR A 47 -13.59 5.07 26.88
N ASP A 48 -14.08 5.55 28.03
CA ASP A 48 -15.18 6.52 28.08
C ASP A 48 -14.81 7.90 27.51
N GLU A 49 -13.51 8.19 27.32
CA GLU A 49 -13.01 9.42 26.70
C GLU A 49 -12.71 9.25 25.19
N MET A 50 -12.75 8.02 24.68
CA MET A 50 -12.56 7.74 23.26
C MET A 50 -13.76 8.23 22.46
N GLN A 51 -13.51 9.11 21.49
CA GLN A 51 -14.52 9.54 20.53
C GLN A 51 -14.54 8.62 19.32
N ILE A 52 -15.08 7.42 19.49
CA ILE A 52 -15.13 6.40 18.44
C ILE A 52 -16.29 6.70 17.51
N PRO A 53 -16.07 6.92 16.21
CA PRO A 53 -17.15 7.07 15.25
C PRO A 53 -17.98 5.78 15.18
N PRO A 54 -19.30 5.86 14.97
CA PRO A 54 -20.09 4.67 14.71
C PRO A 54 -19.54 3.98 13.46
N PHE A 55 -19.29 2.66 13.59
CA PHE A 55 -18.88 1.86 12.46
C PHE A 55 -20.06 1.67 11.52
N ASP A 56 -19.95 2.22 10.33
CA ASP A 56 -20.85 1.96 9.21
C ASP A 56 -20.02 1.37 8.08
N GLU A 57 -20.34 0.14 7.67
CA GLU A 57 -19.67 -0.52 6.53
C GLU A 57 -19.77 0.32 5.24
N GLN A 58 -20.79 1.18 5.15
CA GLN A 58 -20.96 2.11 4.04
C GLN A 58 -20.02 3.33 4.14
N THR A 59 -19.43 3.56 5.30
CA THR A 59 -18.52 4.71 5.55
C THR A 59 -17.06 4.37 5.26
N TYR A 60 -16.76 3.10 4.84
CA TYR A 60 -15.41 2.80 4.37
C TYR A 60 -15.08 3.71 3.18
N PRO A 61 -13.96 4.43 3.25
CA PRO A 61 -13.61 5.38 2.20
C PRO A 61 -13.05 4.66 0.95
N PHE A 62 -13.90 3.90 0.25
CA PHE A 62 -13.54 3.25 -1.03
C PHE A 62 -12.92 4.21 -2.04
N THR A 63 -13.26 5.50 -1.94
CA THR A 63 -12.65 6.56 -2.75
C THR A 63 -11.16 6.74 -2.45
N ILE A 64 -10.73 6.44 -1.22
CA ILE A 64 -9.33 6.61 -0.81
C ILE A 64 -8.47 5.45 -1.33
N ASP A 65 -8.96 4.21 -1.29
CA ASP A 65 -8.28 3.07 -1.91
C ASP A 65 -8.06 3.31 -3.41
N THR A 66 -9.10 3.87 -4.06
CA THR A 66 -9.03 4.25 -5.47
C THR A 66 -7.99 5.37 -5.69
N ALA A 67 -7.88 6.33 -4.78
CA ALA A 67 -6.88 7.39 -4.88
C ALA A 67 -5.45 6.85 -4.73
N VAL A 68 -5.21 5.94 -3.75
CA VAL A 68 -3.89 5.31 -3.56
C VAL A 68 -3.50 4.49 -4.79
N THR A 69 -4.39 3.62 -5.28
CA THR A 69 -4.10 2.79 -6.47
C THR A 69 -3.96 3.63 -7.74
N ALA A 70 -4.70 4.75 -7.88
CA ALA A 70 -4.55 5.68 -8.99
C ALA A 70 -3.20 6.40 -8.96
N ALA A 71 -2.75 6.86 -7.79
CA ALA A 71 -1.44 7.49 -7.62
C ALA A 71 -0.30 6.53 -8.00
N VAL A 72 -0.39 5.25 -7.57
CA VAL A 72 0.57 4.20 -7.96
C VAL A 72 0.55 4.00 -9.48
N LYS A 73 -0.63 3.87 -10.10
CA LYS A 73 -0.79 3.69 -11.54
C LYS A 73 -0.20 4.86 -12.35
N ASN A 74 -0.41 6.07 -11.86
CA ASN A 74 0.11 7.29 -12.47
C ASN A 74 1.60 7.50 -12.22
N THR A 75 2.21 6.69 -11.34
CA THR A 75 3.59 6.84 -10.89
C THR A 75 3.87 8.20 -10.24
N ASP A 76 2.85 8.77 -9.54
CA ASP A 76 2.93 10.05 -8.85
C ASP A 76 3.16 9.84 -7.35
N THR A 77 4.38 10.08 -6.92
CA THR A 77 4.78 9.89 -5.51
C THR A 77 4.23 10.96 -4.58
N ALA A 78 3.98 12.18 -5.07
CA ALA A 78 3.43 13.26 -4.25
C ALA A 78 1.93 13.06 -4.01
N GLU A 79 1.20 12.63 -5.05
CA GLU A 79 -0.20 12.24 -4.92
C GLU A 79 -0.36 11.02 -4.02
N LEU A 80 0.56 10.03 -4.11
CA LEU A 80 0.59 8.86 -3.24
C LEU A 80 0.75 9.25 -1.77
N ASP A 81 1.73 10.08 -1.43
CA ASP A 81 1.94 10.53 -0.06
C ASP A 81 0.70 11.23 0.50
N THR A 82 0.07 12.09 -0.31
CA THR A 82 -1.17 12.77 0.06
C THR A 82 -2.33 11.80 0.28
N ALA A 83 -2.49 10.82 -0.60
CA ALA A 83 -3.56 9.82 -0.49
C ALA A 83 -3.37 8.93 0.74
N LEU A 84 -2.13 8.49 1.03
CA LEU A 84 -1.81 7.73 2.24
C LEU A 84 -2.06 8.56 3.50
N ASP A 85 -1.67 9.85 3.52
CA ASP A 85 -1.94 10.73 4.66
C ASP A 85 -3.44 10.85 4.94
N HIS A 86 -4.24 11.06 3.90
CA HIS A 86 -5.70 11.11 4.04
C HIS A 86 -6.27 9.80 4.56
N PHE A 87 -5.76 8.65 4.07
CA PHE A 87 -6.20 7.34 4.55
C PHE A 87 -5.92 7.16 6.04
N PHE A 88 -4.67 7.37 6.47
CA PHE A 88 -4.26 7.15 7.85
C PHE A 88 -4.91 8.15 8.83
N GLU A 89 -5.14 9.39 8.42
CA GLU A 89 -5.91 10.35 9.23
C GLU A 89 -7.40 9.97 9.32
N ALA A 90 -7.99 9.44 8.24
CA ALA A 90 -9.39 9.01 8.23
C ALA A 90 -9.64 7.80 9.15
N ILE A 91 -8.71 6.83 9.22
CA ILE A 91 -8.87 5.64 10.06
C ILE A 91 -8.43 5.86 11.51
N ARG A 92 -7.69 6.91 11.81
CA ARG A 92 -7.11 7.17 13.13
C ARG A 92 -8.10 7.21 14.29
N PRO A 93 -9.34 7.74 14.14
CA PRO A 93 -10.30 7.82 15.25
C PRO A 93 -10.97 6.49 15.59
N TYR A 94 -10.78 5.44 14.80
CA TYR A 94 -11.43 4.15 15.02
C TYR A 94 -10.72 3.29 16.07
N GLU A 95 -11.40 2.26 16.57
CA GLU A 95 -10.83 1.24 17.44
C GLU A 95 -9.83 0.35 16.68
N CYS A 96 -8.92 -0.28 17.43
CA CYS A 96 -7.85 -1.13 16.90
C CYS A 96 -8.37 -2.17 15.88
N ASP A 97 -9.46 -2.89 16.18
CA ASP A 97 -10.03 -3.90 15.30
C ASP A 97 -10.59 -3.31 14.00
N GLN A 98 -11.17 -2.11 14.08
CA GLN A 98 -11.69 -1.39 12.92
C GLN A 98 -10.54 -0.85 12.06
N ILE A 99 -9.48 -0.32 12.69
CA ILE A 99 -8.26 0.12 12.00
C ILE A 99 -7.63 -1.06 11.24
N HIS A 100 -7.46 -2.22 11.88
CA HIS A 100 -6.93 -3.40 11.21
C HIS A 100 -7.78 -3.85 10.03
N ARG A 101 -9.10 -3.74 10.14
CA ARG A 101 -10.03 -4.02 9.04
C ARG A 101 -9.81 -3.08 7.85
N HIS A 102 -9.67 -1.78 8.13
CA HIS A 102 -9.35 -0.79 7.10
C HIS A 102 -7.99 -1.03 6.44
N LEU A 103 -6.96 -1.38 7.23
CA LEU A 103 -5.64 -1.75 6.70
C LEU A 103 -5.70 -2.98 5.81
N SER A 104 -6.48 -4.00 6.19
CA SER A 104 -6.69 -5.21 5.37
C SER A 104 -7.38 -4.86 4.05
N HIS A 105 -8.40 -4.01 4.05
CA HIS A 105 -9.06 -3.56 2.82
C HIS A 105 -8.11 -2.83 1.86
N LEU A 106 -7.27 -1.92 2.37
CA LEU A 106 -6.26 -1.26 1.56
C LEU A 106 -5.23 -2.25 1.02
N SER A 107 -4.80 -3.21 1.85
CA SER A 107 -3.87 -4.27 1.42
C SER A 107 -4.46 -5.11 0.30
N ASP A 108 -5.74 -5.50 0.40
CA ASP A 108 -6.45 -6.26 -0.63
C ASP A 108 -6.62 -5.46 -1.92
N ALA A 109 -6.86 -4.15 -1.81
CA ALA A 109 -6.95 -3.29 -2.99
C ALA A 109 -5.62 -3.20 -3.73
N LEU A 110 -4.52 -3.03 -3.01
CA LEU A 110 -3.17 -3.03 -3.57
C LEU A 110 -2.81 -4.40 -4.17
N GLN A 111 -3.12 -5.50 -3.49
CA GLN A 111 -2.86 -6.84 -4.00
C GLN A 111 -3.61 -7.12 -5.31
N ARG A 112 -4.88 -6.71 -5.40
CA ARG A 112 -5.63 -6.80 -6.67
C ARG A 112 -5.00 -5.97 -7.78
N PHE A 113 -4.51 -4.76 -7.44
CA PHE A 113 -3.81 -3.88 -8.37
C PHE A 113 -2.49 -4.51 -8.86
N GLU A 114 -1.66 -5.02 -7.95
CA GLU A 114 -0.40 -5.71 -8.25
C GLU A 114 -0.64 -6.90 -9.19
N HIS A 115 -1.63 -7.73 -8.86
CA HIS A 115 -1.98 -8.90 -9.69
C HIS A 115 -2.46 -8.49 -11.10
N ALA A 116 -3.28 -7.45 -11.19
CA ALA A 116 -3.80 -6.95 -12.48
C ALA A 116 -2.71 -6.34 -13.38
N ASN A 117 -1.56 -5.96 -12.81
CA ASN A 117 -0.44 -5.36 -13.53
C ASN A 117 0.80 -6.27 -13.60
N ASP A 118 0.68 -7.56 -13.26
CA ASP A 118 1.76 -8.54 -13.21
C ASP A 118 2.95 -8.09 -12.34
N LEU A 119 2.68 -7.29 -11.31
CA LEU A 119 3.67 -6.91 -10.31
C LEU A 119 3.83 -8.06 -9.32
N GLY A 120 5.07 -8.46 -9.04
CA GLY A 120 5.32 -9.50 -8.07
C GLY A 120 4.83 -9.07 -6.67
N THR A 121 3.99 -9.89 -6.03
CA THR A 121 3.58 -9.67 -4.65
C THR A 121 4.77 -9.84 -3.71
N LEU A 122 5.33 -8.72 -3.25
CA LEU A 122 6.44 -8.69 -2.29
C LEU A 122 5.96 -8.80 -0.83
N TYR A 123 4.63 -8.69 -0.60
CA TYR A 123 4.04 -8.64 0.74
C TYR A 123 2.93 -9.66 0.88
N THR A 124 2.95 -10.40 1.99
CA THR A 124 1.91 -11.37 2.35
C THR A 124 1.08 -10.84 3.52
N GLU A 125 -0.17 -11.32 3.69
CA GLU A 125 -1.05 -10.98 4.83
C GLU A 125 -0.37 -11.24 6.20
N ASN A 126 0.58 -12.17 6.27
CA ASN A 126 1.34 -12.43 7.49
C ASN A 126 2.20 -11.25 7.93
N ASP A 127 2.53 -10.31 7.05
CA ASP A 127 3.33 -9.14 7.39
C ASP A 127 2.52 -8.10 8.18
N LEU A 128 1.19 -8.08 8.04
CA LEU A 128 0.30 -7.21 8.81
C LEU A 128 0.05 -7.72 10.24
N ASN A 129 0.10 -9.04 10.46
CA ASN A 129 -0.37 -9.68 11.68
C ASN A 129 0.74 -10.11 12.64
N SER A 130 2.02 -9.96 12.30
CA SER A 130 3.10 -10.63 13.03
C SER A 130 3.53 -9.97 14.34
N GLN A 131 3.24 -8.69 14.60
CA GLN A 131 3.50 -7.99 15.88
C GLN A 131 2.65 -6.72 16.02
N PRO A 132 2.30 -6.28 17.26
CA PRO A 132 1.66 -4.99 17.46
C PRO A 132 2.61 -3.87 16.97
N ARG A 133 2.18 -3.11 15.99
CA ARG A 133 2.93 -2.02 15.37
C ARG A 133 2.21 -0.70 15.58
N LEU A 134 2.97 0.37 15.61
CA LEU A 134 2.40 1.71 15.58
C LEU A 134 1.71 1.98 14.23
N LEU A 135 0.67 2.80 14.26
CA LEU A 135 -0.03 3.23 13.04
C LEU A 135 0.92 3.92 12.05
N SER A 136 1.93 4.64 12.56
CA SER A 136 2.99 5.23 11.75
C SER A 136 3.89 4.20 11.05
N GLU A 137 4.09 3.03 11.66
CA GLU A 137 4.87 1.94 11.06
C GLU A 137 4.09 1.26 9.93
N TYR A 138 2.76 1.08 10.12
CA TYR A 138 1.89 0.61 9.04
C TYR A 138 1.91 1.59 7.86
N ARG A 139 1.83 2.90 8.12
CA ARG A 139 1.91 3.93 7.08
C ARG A 139 3.20 3.82 6.28
N GLU A 140 4.33 3.69 6.95
CA GLU A 140 5.62 3.56 6.30
C GLU A 140 5.72 2.25 5.49
N GLN A 141 5.16 1.16 6.00
CA GLN A 141 5.10 -0.12 5.29
C GLN A 141 4.29 -0.01 3.98
N PHE A 142 3.08 0.58 4.04
CA PHE A 142 2.27 0.80 2.85
C PHE A 142 2.95 1.74 1.86
N ARG A 143 3.60 2.80 2.35
CA ARG A 143 4.38 3.71 1.54
C ARG A 143 5.49 2.99 0.78
N ASN A 144 6.29 2.18 1.48
CA ASN A 144 7.39 1.43 0.87
C ASN A 144 6.89 0.42 -0.16
N ARG A 145 5.77 -0.26 0.10
CA ARG A 145 5.11 -1.16 -0.84
C ARG A 145 4.72 -0.41 -2.13
N CYS A 146 3.98 0.68 -2.01
CA CYS A 146 3.54 1.48 -3.16
C CYS A 146 4.71 2.08 -3.94
N HIS A 147 5.80 2.50 -3.28
CA HIS A 147 7.01 2.97 -3.96
C HIS A 147 7.69 1.86 -4.77
N SER A 148 7.73 0.63 -4.24
CA SER A 148 8.23 -0.53 -4.98
C SER A 148 7.39 -0.80 -6.24
N ASP A 149 6.06 -0.70 -6.12
CA ASP A 149 5.13 -0.87 -7.25
C ASP A 149 5.33 0.22 -8.30
N ILE A 150 5.49 1.49 -7.88
CA ILE A 150 5.78 2.61 -8.79
C ILE A 150 7.09 2.37 -9.54
N GLN A 151 8.13 1.89 -8.86
CA GLN A 151 9.40 1.58 -9.50
C GLN A 151 9.24 0.46 -10.54
N ALA A 152 8.59 -0.63 -10.18
CA ALA A 152 8.35 -1.75 -11.09
C ALA A 152 7.53 -1.33 -12.33
N LEU A 153 6.46 -0.53 -12.13
CA LEU A 153 5.67 0.02 -13.24
C LEU A 153 6.50 0.93 -14.14
N SER A 154 7.38 1.74 -13.57
CA SER A 154 8.26 2.63 -14.33
C SER A 154 9.23 1.85 -15.20
N GLU A 155 9.80 0.76 -14.69
CA GLU A 155 10.66 -0.14 -15.43
C GLU A 155 9.93 -0.83 -16.59
N ILE A 156 8.69 -1.31 -16.35
CA ILE A 156 7.83 -1.90 -17.38
C ILE A 156 7.51 -0.87 -18.48
N LYS A 157 7.14 0.36 -18.11
CA LYS A 157 6.85 1.43 -19.06
C LYS A 157 8.07 1.78 -19.92
N LEU A 158 9.25 1.89 -19.31
CA LEU A 158 10.51 2.15 -20.04
C LEU A 158 10.85 1.02 -21.03
N HIS A 159 10.67 -0.23 -20.59
CA HIS A 159 10.93 -1.39 -21.45
C HIS A 159 9.96 -1.45 -22.64
N ASN A 160 8.68 -1.20 -22.41
CA ASN A 160 7.66 -1.18 -23.47
C ASN A 160 7.92 -0.01 -24.44
N HIS A 161 8.27 1.19 -23.93
CA HIS A 161 8.58 2.32 -24.80
C HIS A 161 9.82 2.06 -25.66
N SER A 162 10.83 1.39 -25.13
CA SER A 162 12.01 0.96 -25.88
C SER A 162 11.66 -0.03 -26.98
N LYS A 163 10.77 -0.98 -26.71
CA LYS A 163 10.28 -1.93 -27.75
C LYS A 163 9.47 -1.25 -28.83
N ASP A 164 8.56 -0.35 -28.46
CA ASP A 164 7.72 0.37 -29.42
C ASP A 164 8.58 1.26 -30.32
N ALA A 165 9.59 1.93 -29.80
CA ALA A 165 10.55 2.72 -30.57
C ALA A 165 11.33 1.84 -31.55
N LEU A 166 11.77 0.65 -31.14
CA LEU A 166 12.46 -0.30 -32.01
C LEU A 166 11.55 -0.81 -33.12
N ILE A 167 10.31 -1.17 -32.80
CA ILE A 167 9.31 -1.62 -33.79
C ILE A 167 9.06 -0.51 -34.81
N SER A 168 8.88 0.74 -34.37
CA SER A 168 8.71 1.89 -35.27
C SER A 168 9.92 2.07 -36.18
N GLN A 169 11.13 2.00 -35.65
CA GLN A 169 12.37 2.09 -36.44
C GLN A 169 12.47 0.98 -37.49
N VAL A 170 12.11 -0.26 -37.14
CA VAL A 170 12.06 -1.39 -38.08
C VAL A 170 11.01 -1.16 -39.17
N GLN A 171 9.83 -0.66 -38.82
CA GLN A 171 8.77 -0.35 -39.79
C GLN A 171 9.17 0.74 -40.76
N ASP A 172 9.84 1.78 -40.27
CA ASP A 172 10.34 2.87 -41.12
C ASP A 172 11.40 2.36 -42.09
N LEU A 173 12.36 1.54 -41.62
CA LEU A 173 13.40 0.93 -42.45
C LEU A 173 12.82 0.03 -43.53
N VAL A 174 11.80 -0.77 -43.21
CA VAL A 174 11.10 -1.62 -44.20
C VAL A 174 10.39 -0.76 -45.22
N SER A 175 9.70 0.29 -44.79
CA SER A 175 8.93 1.18 -45.67
C SER A 175 9.85 1.95 -46.63
N GLU A 176 10.97 2.43 -46.17
CA GLU A 176 11.96 3.13 -46.99
C GLU A 176 12.65 2.22 -48.02
N ASN A 177 12.81 0.93 -47.68
CA ASN A 177 13.54 -0.03 -48.51
C ASN A 177 12.65 -1.04 -49.21
N ILE A 178 11.31 -0.83 -49.28
CA ILE A 178 10.35 -1.80 -49.82
C ILE A 178 10.64 -2.18 -51.28
N TYR A 179 11.26 -1.29 -52.07
CA TYR A 179 11.64 -1.52 -53.45
C TYR A 179 13.13 -1.93 -53.62
N ASN A 180 13.88 -2.09 -52.51
CA ASN A 180 15.25 -2.50 -52.56
C ASN A 180 15.35 -4.03 -52.66
N ALA A 181 15.90 -4.51 -53.76
CA ALA A 181 16.05 -5.96 -53.99
C ALA A 181 16.96 -6.67 -52.95
N ASN A 182 17.76 -5.91 -52.18
CA ASN A 182 18.62 -6.43 -51.12
C ASN A 182 18.01 -6.36 -49.75
N LEU A 183 16.74 -5.93 -49.63
CA LEU A 183 16.05 -5.89 -48.36
C LEU A 183 15.99 -7.33 -47.75
N SER A 184 16.58 -7.49 -46.60
CA SER A 184 16.60 -8.77 -45.88
C SER A 184 16.56 -8.55 -44.37
N VAL A 185 16.15 -9.59 -43.64
CA VAL A 185 16.18 -9.56 -42.15
C VAL A 185 17.57 -9.27 -41.62
N ILE A 186 18.60 -9.77 -42.31
CA ILE A 186 19.98 -9.50 -41.92
C ILE A 186 20.31 -8.00 -42.02
N MET A 187 19.96 -7.35 -43.15
CA MET A 187 20.14 -5.93 -43.35
C MET A 187 19.42 -5.07 -42.29
N ILE A 188 18.17 -5.42 -41.96
CA ILE A 188 17.40 -4.73 -40.94
C ILE A 188 18.07 -4.90 -39.57
N ALA A 189 18.42 -6.14 -39.21
CA ALA A 189 19.09 -6.43 -37.94
C ALA A 189 20.40 -5.65 -37.77
N GLU A 190 21.24 -5.57 -38.81
CA GLU A 190 22.47 -4.78 -38.79
C GLU A 190 22.20 -3.28 -38.61
N GLN A 191 21.19 -2.72 -39.26
CA GLN A 191 20.85 -1.31 -39.15
C GLN A 191 20.27 -0.90 -37.79
N VAL A 192 19.54 -1.78 -37.14
CA VAL A 192 19.01 -1.54 -35.79
C VAL A 192 19.95 -2.01 -34.68
N GLY A 193 21.13 -2.58 -35.05
CA GLY A 193 22.13 -3.03 -34.09
C GLY A 193 21.78 -4.27 -33.29
N LEU A 194 20.91 -5.15 -33.85
CA LEU A 194 20.43 -6.38 -33.23
C LEU A 194 20.97 -7.63 -33.95
N SER A 195 20.92 -8.76 -33.24
CA SER A 195 21.13 -10.07 -33.89
C SER A 195 19.85 -10.48 -34.63
N VAL A 196 20.01 -11.24 -35.75
CA VAL A 196 18.89 -11.75 -36.56
C VAL A 196 17.93 -12.61 -35.74
N ASN A 197 18.41 -13.28 -34.69
CA ASN A 197 17.57 -14.11 -33.81
C ASN A 197 16.77 -13.28 -32.80
N TYR A 198 17.10 -11.99 -32.63
CA TYR A 198 16.40 -11.11 -31.72
C TYR A 198 15.39 -10.19 -32.43
N LEU A 199 15.52 -10.01 -33.75
CA LEU A 199 14.59 -9.28 -34.59
C LEU A 199 13.37 -10.16 -34.94
#